data_7824d45a4c8aa0bc89a15b0baf5aff54
#
_entry.id   7824d45a4c8aa0bc89a15b0baf5aff54
#
_cell.length_a   1.000
_cell.length_b   1.000
_cell.length_c   1.000
_cell.angle_alpha   90.00
_cell.angle_beta   90.00
_cell.angle_gamma   90.00
#
_symmetry.space_group_name_H-M   'P 1'
#
loop_
_entity.id
_entity.type
_entity.pdbx_description
1 polymer ?
#
loop_
_entity_poly.entity_id
_entity_poly.type
_entity_poly.pdbx_seq_one_letter_code
_entity_poly.pdbx_strand_id
1 'polypeptide(L)'
;MTVVVKGNHIEHIIVVDDLTASNSILRSVFKAAVPADMKAGVYTVDEAAPLIEKAMDDDVRTLVLMKSPITYKRLLEKVPGLPKELNVGPMSMRKGTTEVTPTSHLMPDEAQAVKDVVDQGAHVFFQQVPSQPVVEWDDVKDRF
;
A
#
# COMPACT_ATOMS: atom_id res chain seq x y z
N MET A 1 1.43 -2.88 -2.62
CA MET A 1 0.08 -2.47 -2.19
C MET A 1 -0.12 -1.00 -2.42
N THR A 2 -1.32 -0.62 -2.78
CA THR A 2 -1.59 0.75 -3.21
C THR A 2 -2.87 1.32 -2.60
N VAL A 3 -2.81 2.60 -2.26
CA VAL A 3 -3.96 3.42 -1.93
C VAL A 3 -3.95 4.63 -2.84
N VAL A 4 -5.05 4.89 -3.52
CA VAL A 4 -5.17 6.06 -4.40
C VAL A 4 -5.88 7.18 -3.65
N VAL A 5 -5.23 8.33 -3.57
CA VAL A 5 -5.80 9.54 -3.03
C VAL A 5 -6.19 10.44 -4.20
N LYS A 6 -7.48 10.62 -4.41
CA LYS A 6 -8.08 11.46 -5.46
C LYS A 6 -7.76 11.06 -6.92
N GLY A 7 -8.57 10.18 -7.48
CA GLY A 7 -8.68 9.96 -8.93
C GLY A 7 -7.61 9.07 -9.57
N ASN A 8 -7.64 9.01 -10.91
CA ASN A 8 -6.88 8.02 -11.67
C ASN A 8 -5.63 8.58 -12.39
N HIS A 9 -5.49 9.90 -12.46
CA HIS A 9 -4.31 10.53 -13.06
C HIS A 9 -3.33 10.90 -11.96
N ILE A 10 -2.26 10.13 -11.82
CA ILE A 10 -1.34 10.25 -10.70
C ILE A 10 -0.25 11.28 -11.01
N GLU A 11 -0.07 12.24 -10.10
CA GLU A 11 0.95 13.29 -10.19
C GLU A 11 2.04 13.13 -9.13
N HIS A 12 1.73 12.44 -8.03
CA HIS A 12 2.64 12.26 -6.91
C HIS A 12 2.59 10.82 -6.41
N ILE A 13 3.76 10.23 -6.15
CA ILE A 13 3.87 8.89 -5.59
C ILE A 13 4.58 8.98 -4.24
N ILE A 14 3.92 8.47 -3.20
CA ILE A 14 4.50 8.36 -1.85
C ILE A 14 4.74 6.88 -1.57
N VAL A 15 6.00 6.48 -1.46
CA VAL A 15 6.36 5.13 -1.05
C VAL A 15 6.61 5.12 0.46
N VAL A 16 5.91 4.26 1.17
CA VAL A 16 6.02 4.14 2.62
C VAL A 16 6.67 2.81 2.97
N ASP A 17 7.91 2.87 3.41
CA ASP A 17 8.66 1.70 3.85
C ASP A 17 9.84 2.15 4.72
N ASP A 18 9.80 1.82 6.00
CA ASP A 18 10.81 2.27 6.96
C ASP A 18 12.22 1.80 6.60
N LEU A 19 12.36 0.56 6.13
CA LEU A 19 13.67 0.01 5.76
C LEU A 19 14.27 0.73 4.55
N THR A 20 13.48 0.93 3.49
CA THR A 20 13.92 1.64 2.30
C THR A 20 14.20 3.11 2.60
N ALA A 21 13.36 3.74 3.40
CA ALA A 21 13.54 5.15 3.77
C ALA A 21 14.80 5.40 4.59
N SER A 22 15.22 4.43 5.39
CA SER A 22 16.47 4.54 6.18
C SER A 22 17.73 4.23 5.39
N ASN A 23 17.61 3.74 4.15
CA ASN A 23 18.73 3.39 3.28
C ASN A 23 18.90 4.45 2.18
N SER A 24 19.95 5.27 2.29
CA SER A 24 20.20 6.37 1.35
C SER A 24 20.45 5.91 -0.10
N ILE A 25 21.03 4.71 -0.27
CA ILE A 25 21.30 4.14 -1.60
C ILE A 25 19.97 3.77 -2.27
N LEU A 26 19.08 3.08 -1.56
CA LEU A 26 17.77 2.68 -2.08
C LEU A 26 16.90 3.91 -2.40
N ARG A 27 16.95 4.93 -1.56
CA ARG A 27 16.23 6.19 -1.83
C ARG A 27 16.73 6.84 -3.10
N SER A 28 18.04 6.88 -3.32
CA SER A 28 18.65 7.45 -4.53
C SER A 28 18.28 6.66 -5.79
N VAL A 29 18.32 5.34 -5.72
CA VAL A 29 17.92 4.45 -6.84
C VAL A 29 16.46 4.67 -7.20
N PHE A 30 15.58 4.72 -6.21
CA PHE A 30 14.16 4.98 -6.44
C PHE A 30 13.94 6.35 -7.11
N LYS A 31 14.59 7.38 -6.60
CA LYS A 31 14.48 8.74 -7.11
C LYS A 31 14.91 8.85 -8.57
N ALA A 32 15.96 8.12 -8.95
CA ALA A 32 16.47 8.07 -10.32
C ALA A 32 15.52 7.35 -11.29
N ALA A 33 14.68 6.43 -10.79
CA ALA A 33 13.75 5.65 -11.59
C ALA A 33 12.43 6.39 -11.87
N VAL A 34 12.17 7.51 -11.19
CA VAL A 34 10.91 8.27 -11.32
C VAL A 34 10.95 9.16 -12.57
N PRO A 35 9.87 9.20 -13.38
CA PRO A 35 9.78 10.14 -14.49
C PRO A 35 9.92 11.59 -14.04
N ALA A 36 10.52 12.43 -14.89
CA ALA A 36 10.84 13.82 -14.56
C ALA A 36 9.59 14.70 -14.31
N ASP A 37 8.44 14.33 -14.89
CA ASP A 37 7.17 15.04 -14.75
C ASP A 37 6.37 14.61 -13.52
N MET A 38 6.89 13.67 -12.75
CA MET A 38 6.20 13.10 -11.58
C MET A 38 7.02 13.33 -10.31
N LYS A 39 6.34 13.72 -9.23
CA LYS A 39 6.97 13.81 -7.91
C LYS A 39 6.85 12.48 -7.19
N ALA A 40 7.94 11.98 -6.66
CA ALA A 40 7.94 10.75 -5.88
C ALA A 40 9.03 10.77 -4.82
N GLY A 41 8.79 10.08 -3.72
CA GLY A 41 9.75 9.92 -2.65
C GLY A 41 9.46 8.71 -1.79
N VAL A 42 10.46 8.30 -1.02
CA VAL A 42 10.37 7.19 -0.07
C VAL A 42 10.45 7.76 1.34
N TYR A 43 9.51 7.36 2.19
CA TYR A 43 9.35 7.91 3.53
C TYR A 43 9.12 6.80 4.56
N THR A 44 9.46 7.08 5.82
CA THR A 44 8.99 6.27 6.92
C THR A 44 7.49 6.51 7.13
N VAL A 45 6.84 5.65 7.93
CA VAL A 45 5.42 5.84 8.28
C VAL A 45 5.21 7.20 8.94
N ASP A 46 6.09 7.59 9.86
CA ASP A 46 5.98 8.86 10.58
C ASP A 46 6.16 10.08 9.65
N GLU A 47 7.06 10.00 8.68
CA GLU A 47 7.27 11.05 7.69
C GLU A 47 6.12 11.15 6.69
N ALA A 48 5.57 10.00 6.29
CA ALA A 48 4.53 9.93 5.28
C ALA A 48 3.17 10.44 5.78
N ALA A 49 2.84 10.24 7.04
CA ALA A 49 1.54 10.61 7.61
C ALA A 49 1.14 12.06 7.33
N PRO A 50 1.97 13.09 7.67
CA PRO A 50 1.60 14.47 7.37
C PRO A 50 1.55 14.79 5.88
N LEU A 51 2.38 14.12 5.07
CA LEU A 51 2.36 14.30 3.62
C LEU A 51 1.06 13.76 3.00
N ILE A 52 0.57 12.64 3.49
CA ILE A 52 -0.69 12.04 3.04
C ILE A 52 -1.87 12.91 3.47
N GLU A 53 -1.88 13.43 4.70
CA GLU A 53 -2.91 14.33 5.17
C GLU A 53 -2.99 15.58 4.30
N LYS A 54 -1.84 16.16 3.95
CA LYS A 54 -1.77 17.31 3.04
C LYS A 54 -2.29 16.96 1.65
N ALA A 55 -1.94 15.78 1.13
CA ALA A 55 -2.41 15.32 -0.18
C ALA A 55 -3.92 15.12 -0.23
N MET A 56 -4.54 14.74 0.88
CA MET A 56 -6.01 14.63 0.96
C MET A 56 -6.71 15.99 0.91
N ASP A 57 -6.05 17.05 1.39
CA ASP A 57 -6.59 18.40 1.38
C ASP A 57 -6.30 19.13 0.05
N ASP A 58 -5.24 18.74 -0.66
CA ASP A 58 -4.84 19.31 -1.94
C ASP A 58 -5.56 18.63 -3.11
N ASP A 59 -5.56 19.28 -4.29
CA ASP A 59 -6.08 18.70 -5.53
C ASP A 59 -5.06 17.80 -6.24
N VAL A 60 -3.91 17.54 -5.62
CA VAL A 60 -2.87 16.68 -6.16
C VAL A 60 -3.28 15.20 -6.04
N ARG A 61 -3.26 14.49 -7.16
CA ARG A 61 -3.58 13.07 -7.20
C ARG A 61 -2.37 12.26 -6.79
N THR A 62 -2.49 11.56 -5.67
CA THR A 62 -1.38 10.87 -5.02
C THR A 62 -1.63 9.37 -4.96
N LEU A 63 -0.62 8.59 -5.34
CA LEU A 63 -0.58 7.14 -5.16
C LEU A 63 0.33 6.83 -3.97
N VAL A 64 -0.18 6.09 -3.00
CA VAL A 64 0.60 5.61 -1.86
C VAL A 64 0.94 4.15 -2.07
N LEU A 65 2.22 3.84 -2.11
CA LEU A 65 2.75 2.48 -2.28
C LEU A 65 3.36 1.98 -0.98
N MET A 66 3.12 0.72 -0.66
CA MET A 66 3.72 0.08 0.51
C MET A 66 3.97 -1.40 0.24
N LYS A 67 4.88 -2.00 1.01
CA LYS A 67 5.28 -3.40 0.83
C LYS A 67 4.44 -4.39 1.62
N SER A 68 3.66 -3.93 2.60
CA SER A 68 2.97 -4.81 3.54
C SER A 68 1.66 -4.20 4.02
N PRO A 69 0.62 -5.04 4.25
CA PRO A 69 -0.61 -4.60 4.90
C PRO A 69 -0.38 -4.04 6.31
N ILE A 70 0.69 -4.46 6.98
CA ILE A 70 1.08 -3.96 8.29
C ILE A 70 1.38 -2.47 8.22
N THR A 71 2.04 -2.01 7.16
CA THR A 71 2.31 -0.60 6.91
C THR A 71 0.99 0.18 6.73
N TYR A 72 0.05 -0.37 5.99
CA TYR A 72 -1.27 0.25 5.81
C TYR A 72 -2.01 0.41 7.14
N LYS A 73 -1.99 -0.63 7.97
CA LYS A 73 -2.58 -0.57 9.32
C LYS A 73 -1.97 0.55 10.15
N ARG A 74 -0.64 0.67 10.15
CA ARG A 74 0.08 1.73 10.86
C ARG A 74 -0.28 3.12 10.34
N LEU A 75 -0.39 3.29 9.02
CA LEU A 75 -0.81 4.55 8.40
C LEU A 75 -2.24 4.90 8.78
N LEU A 76 -3.15 3.93 8.78
CA LEU A 76 -4.54 4.16 9.14
C LEU A 76 -4.70 4.63 10.59
N GLU A 77 -3.85 4.14 11.48
CA GLU A 77 -3.80 4.60 12.88
C GLU A 77 -3.34 6.05 13.00
N LYS A 78 -2.41 6.48 12.15
CA LYS A 78 -1.87 7.85 12.16
C LYS A 78 -2.70 8.83 11.33
N VAL A 79 -3.38 8.35 10.30
CA VAL A 79 -4.20 9.16 9.38
C VAL A 79 -5.60 8.56 9.34
N PRO A 80 -6.47 8.90 10.29
CA PRO A 80 -7.82 8.31 10.35
C PRO A 80 -8.67 8.59 9.11
N GLY A 81 -8.42 9.69 8.40
CA GLY A 81 -9.09 10.04 7.16
C GLY A 81 -8.55 9.36 5.91
N LEU A 82 -7.54 8.49 6.02
CA LEU A 82 -6.96 7.77 4.89
C LEU A 82 -8.05 6.97 4.16
N PRO A 83 -8.07 6.99 2.80
CA PRO A 83 -9.02 6.19 2.03
C PRO A 83 -8.99 4.73 2.45
N LYS A 84 -10.15 4.19 2.76
CA LYS A 84 -10.30 2.82 3.30
C LYS A 84 -10.47 1.81 2.17
N GLU A 85 -9.56 1.86 1.21
CA GLU A 85 -9.53 0.97 0.07
C GLU A 85 -8.09 0.59 -0.23
N LEU A 86 -7.76 -0.69 -0.10
CA LEU A 86 -6.40 -1.21 -0.27
C LEU A 86 -6.39 -2.26 -1.37
N ASN A 87 -5.61 -2.01 -2.42
CA ASN A 87 -5.32 -3.01 -3.44
C ASN A 87 -4.02 -3.72 -3.09
N VAL A 88 -4.11 -5.03 -2.82
CA VAL A 88 -2.94 -5.88 -2.59
C VAL A 88 -2.45 -6.41 -3.93
N GLY A 89 -1.29 -5.96 -4.35
CA GLY A 89 -0.62 -6.44 -5.56
C GLY A 89 0.16 -7.73 -5.34
N PRO A 90 1.08 -8.07 -6.26
CA PRO A 90 1.87 -9.30 -6.14
C PRO A 90 2.70 -9.33 -4.86
N MET A 91 2.66 -10.46 -4.17
CA MET A 91 3.50 -10.74 -3.00
C MET A 91 4.09 -12.13 -3.15
N SER A 92 5.41 -12.21 -3.21
CA SER A 92 6.13 -13.45 -3.48
C SER A 92 5.91 -14.50 -2.40
N MET A 93 5.90 -15.76 -2.83
CA MET A 93 5.88 -16.89 -1.91
C MET A 93 7.16 -16.89 -1.06
N ARG A 94 6.99 -17.06 0.25
CA ARG A 94 8.07 -17.14 1.24
C ARG A 94 7.73 -18.24 2.21
N LYS A 95 8.73 -18.70 2.98
CA LYS A 95 8.48 -19.71 4.01
C LYS A 95 7.45 -19.19 5.02
N GLY A 96 6.39 -19.96 5.23
CA GLY A 96 5.32 -19.62 6.16
C GLY A 96 4.17 -18.84 5.56
N THR A 97 4.22 -18.52 4.26
CA THR A 97 3.11 -17.83 3.58
C THR A 97 1.98 -18.76 3.18
N THR A 98 0.78 -18.20 3.09
CA THR A 98 -0.41 -18.88 2.55
C THR A 98 -0.80 -18.20 1.24
N GLU A 99 -1.10 -18.99 0.23
CA GLU A 99 -1.54 -18.50 -1.07
C GLU A 99 -2.93 -17.88 -0.98
N VAL A 100 -3.05 -16.65 -1.48
CA VAL A 100 -4.34 -15.94 -1.61
C VAL A 100 -4.78 -15.96 -3.07
N THR A 101 -3.87 -15.57 -3.97
CA THR A 101 -4.01 -15.71 -5.42
C THR A 101 -2.71 -16.33 -5.96
N PRO A 102 -2.66 -16.78 -7.23
CA PRO A 102 -1.42 -17.33 -7.79
C PRO A 102 -0.21 -16.40 -7.69
N THR A 103 -0.43 -15.10 -7.57
CA THR A 103 0.63 -14.09 -7.49
C THR A 103 0.77 -13.44 -6.12
N SER A 104 -0.11 -13.74 -5.16
CA SER A 104 -0.14 -13.07 -3.85
C SER A 104 -0.14 -14.08 -2.71
N HIS A 105 0.85 -13.97 -1.83
CA HIS A 105 1.03 -14.85 -0.68
C HIS A 105 1.22 -13.98 0.57
N LEU A 106 0.53 -14.32 1.65
CA LEU A 106 0.58 -13.57 2.90
C LEU A 106 1.18 -14.37 4.04
N MET A 107 2.00 -13.71 4.85
CA MET A 107 2.42 -14.22 6.15
C MET A 107 1.26 -14.11 7.16
N PRO A 108 1.25 -14.91 8.25
CA PRO A 108 0.20 -14.86 9.27
C PRO A 108 0.00 -13.46 9.88
N ASP A 109 1.07 -12.71 10.14
CA ASP A 109 1.01 -11.35 10.67
C ASP A 109 0.46 -10.35 9.65
N GLU A 110 0.77 -10.55 8.38
CA GLU A 110 0.20 -9.74 7.29
C GLU A 110 -1.30 -9.99 7.14
N ALA A 111 -1.72 -11.25 7.23
CA ALA A 111 -3.14 -11.61 7.20
C ALA A 111 -3.90 -11.02 8.40
N GLN A 112 -3.28 -11.03 9.58
CA GLN A 112 -3.87 -10.42 10.76
C GLN A 112 -4.04 -8.91 10.58
N ALA A 113 -3.05 -8.23 9.99
CA ALA A 113 -3.17 -6.81 9.68
C ALA A 113 -4.32 -6.52 8.71
N VAL A 114 -4.52 -7.37 7.70
CA VAL A 114 -5.68 -7.26 6.79
C VAL A 114 -6.99 -7.40 7.55
N LYS A 115 -7.11 -8.39 8.42
CA LYS A 115 -8.31 -8.57 9.26
C LYS A 115 -8.58 -7.33 10.11
N ASP A 116 -7.55 -6.77 10.72
CA ASP A 116 -7.68 -5.60 11.59
C ASP A 116 -8.17 -4.37 10.82
N VAL A 117 -7.66 -4.12 9.61
CA VAL A 117 -8.10 -2.97 8.81
C VAL A 117 -9.49 -3.18 8.22
N VAL A 118 -9.85 -4.41 7.87
CA VAL A 118 -11.21 -4.75 7.43
C VAL A 118 -12.22 -4.50 8.56
N ASP A 119 -11.86 -4.86 9.79
CA ASP A 119 -12.69 -4.58 10.97
C ASP A 119 -12.87 -3.09 11.22
N GLN A 120 -11.95 -2.26 10.75
CA GLN A 120 -12.05 -0.79 10.80
C GLN A 120 -12.84 -0.21 9.62
N GLY A 121 -13.37 -1.05 8.75
CA GLY A 121 -14.18 -0.65 7.60
C GLY A 121 -13.43 -0.54 6.28
N ALA A 122 -12.18 -1.00 6.22
CA ALA A 122 -11.41 -0.96 4.98
C ALA A 122 -11.86 -2.04 3.99
N HIS A 123 -11.91 -1.68 2.71
CA HIS A 123 -12.14 -2.61 1.62
C HIS A 123 -10.78 -3.09 1.10
N VAL A 124 -10.47 -4.36 1.27
CA VAL A 124 -9.22 -4.98 0.81
C VAL A 124 -9.53 -5.94 -0.32
N PHE A 125 -8.84 -5.78 -1.44
CA PHE A 125 -9.00 -6.63 -2.61
C PHE A 125 -7.64 -6.91 -3.26
N PHE A 126 -7.60 -7.93 -4.12
CA PHE A 126 -6.39 -8.40 -4.78
C PHE A 126 -6.59 -8.30 -6.29
N GLN A 127 -5.81 -7.43 -6.93
CA GLN A 127 -5.83 -7.28 -8.37
C GLN A 127 -4.46 -6.80 -8.84
N GLN A 128 -3.76 -7.64 -9.58
CA GLN A 128 -2.41 -7.31 -10.06
C GLN A 128 -2.45 -6.24 -11.16
N VAL A 129 -3.35 -6.42 -12.13
CA VAL A 129 -3.55 -5.48 -13.25
C VAL A 129 -5.05 -5.28 -13.48
N PRO A 130 -5.48 -4.13 -14.05
CA PRO A 130 -6.91 -3.85 -14.25
C PRO A 130 -7.66 -4.86 -15.12
N SER A 131 -6.95 -5.58 -15.97
CA SER A 131 -7.56 -6.61 -16.86
C SER A 131 -7.87 -7.93 -16.15
N GLN A 132 -7.36 -8.14 -14.93
CA GLN A 132 -7.62 -9.35 -14.16
C GLN A 132 -8.84 -9.19 -13.27
N PRO A 133 -9.56 -10.30 -12.95
CA PRO A 133 -10.66 -10.27 -12.00
C PRO A 133 -10.19 -9.81 -10.62
N VAL A 134 -11.03 -9.06 -9.94
CA VAL A 134 -10.82 -8.68 -8.54
C VAL A 134 -11.13 -9.85 -7.63
N VAL A 135 -10.22 -10.18 -6.71
CA VAL A 135 -10.44 -11.15 -5.64
C VAL A 135 -10.65 -10.38 -4.34
N GLU A 136 -11.82 -10.52 -3.75
CA GLU A 136 -12.15 -9.83 -2.49
C GLU A 136 -11.57 -10.58 -1.29
N TRP A 137 -11.24 -9.85 -0.23
CA TRP A 137 -10.77 -10.46 1.01
C TRP A 137 -11.80 -11.48 1.57
N ASP A 138 -13.09 -11.19 1.46
CA ASP A 138 -14.15 -12.08 1.92
C ASP A 138 -14.13 -13.44 1.23
N ASP A 139 -13.62 -13.52 0.00
CA ASP A 139 -13.51 -14.77 -0.75
C ASP A 139 -12.38 -15.67 -0.27
N VAL A 140 -11.39 -15.12 0.42
CA VAL A 140 -10.17 -15.84 0.81
C VAL A 140 -9.87 -15.82 2.30
N LYS A 141 -10.63 -15.10 3.09
CA LYS A 141 -10.40 -14.95 4.55
C LYS A 141 -10.38 -16.27 5.30
N ASP A 142 -11.11 -17.27 4.82
CA ASP A 142 -11.19 -18.59 5.45
C ASP A 142 -9.89 -19.39 5.32
N ARG A 143 -8.95 -18.94 4.53
CA ARG A 143 -7.62 -19.57 4.40
C ARG A 143 -6.67 -19.23 5.56
N PHE A 144 -7.08 -18.32 6.44
CA PHE A 144 -6.23 -17.81 7.53
C PHE A 144 -6.82 -18.02 8.92
#